data_b57aa3ebcdfb9e1bf52808b6ef4fd36f
#
_entry.id   b57aa3ebcdfb9e1bf52808b6ef4fd36f
#
_cell.length_a   1.000
_cell.length_b   1.000
_cell.length_c   1.000
_cell.angle_alpha   90.00
_cell.angle_beta   90.00
_cell.angle_gamma   90.00
#
_symmetry.space_group_name_H-M   'P 1'
#
loop_
_entity.id
_entity.type
_entity.pdbx_description
1 polymer ?
#
loop_
_entity_poly.entity_id
_entity_poly.type
_entity_poly.pdbx_seq_one_letter_code
_entity_poly.pdbx_strand_id
1 'polypeptide(L)'
;MPEERILEPAELRRYADAIVKASLGVGKGDFLLVQGHPEHRELVVATAEAGYRAGATEVDVAYYDPLVERARLEHGSKGSLGAVTPWSVRRMRELVKPRGARAAITGEADHGYLDGVDPKRMAADAAGVAARTKFFRRANLDLNARWTGAAWPTDYWASQVYPDLPRHDAKRKLAEDFLWFCRLTDEDGPGASGWLAHVKSIARRSAKLTRLGFSALELRGPGTELDVKLTPGSRWLGGQEETAAGVKIAPNMPTEETFTSPHATGTNGTFQCTFPLTFQGKLISGLRGEFSNGRLVRLEADEDEGRSFVASYIDSDPTGHGRRLGEVALVDATSRIGRTGRTYFHTLLDENAAAHIAFGAGFGGTRPDGTRGLNRSTIHLDVMIGGPELEVAGITESGKRVAVIADGLWQI
;
A
#
# COMPACT_ATOMS: atom_id res chain seq x y z
N MET A 1 5.45 -11.27 32.65
CA MET A 1 4.32 -12.20 32.43
C MET A 1 4.36 -12.58 30.96
N PRO A 2 4.02 -13.81 30.52
CA PRO A 2 3.88 -14.05 29.09
C PRO A 2 2.80 -13.10 28.58
N GLU A 3 3.10 -12.37 27.50
CA GLU A 3 2.11 -11.56 26.82
C GLU A 3 0.94 -12.45 26.43
N GLU A 4 -0.27 -12.02 26.80
CA GLU A 4 -1.48 -12.74 26.44
C GLU A 4 -1.63 -12.74 24.92
N ARG A 5 -1.78 -13.93 24.33
CA ARG A 5 -1.90 -14.07 22.87
C ARG A 5 -3.20 -13.45 22.39
N ILE A 6 -3.13 -12.73 21.28
CA ILE A 6 -4.31 -12.09 20.66
C ILE A 6 -5.00 -13.00 19.63
N LEU A 7 -4.30 -13.98 19.06
CA LEU A 7 -4.86 -15.00 18.18
C LEU A 7 -4.57 -16.41 18.68
N GLU A 8 -5.42 -17.35 18.32
CA GLU A 8 -5.15 -18.77 18.55
C GLU A 8 -3.92 -19.23 17.76
N PRO A 9 -3.13 -20.18 18.30
CA PRO A 9 -1.90 -20.65 17.64
C PRO A 9 -2.10 -21.12 16.20
N ALA A 10 -3.26 -21.70 15.89
CA ALA A 10 -3.58 -22.19 14.55
C ALA A 10 -3.82 -21.04 13.58
N GLU A 11 -4.49 -19.97 14.00
CA GLU A 11 -4.77 -18.77 13.22
C GLU A 11 -3.48 -18.01 12.94
N LEU A 12 -2.67 -17.77 13.97
CA LEU A 12 -1.37 -17.11 13.85
C LEU A 12 -0.46 -17.88 12.87
N ARG A 13 -0.42 -19.21 12.98
CA ARG A 13 0.34 -20.05 12.06
C ARG A 13 -0.18 -19.97 10.63
N ARG A 14 -1.48 -19.93 10.43
CA ARG A 14 -2.13 -19.77 9.12
C ARG A 14 -1.72 -18.45 8.48
N TYR A 15 -1.73 -17.37 9.24
CA TYR A 15 -1.32 -16.07 8.76
C TYR A 15 0.17 -16.05 8.37
N ALA A 16 1.04 -16.54 9.24
CA ALA A 16 2.47 -16.64 8.98
C ALA A 16 2.79 -17.50 7.74
N ASP A 17 2.12 -18.66 7.58
CA ASP A 17 2.27 -19.52 6.40
C ASP A 17 1.76 -18.82 5.13
N ALA A 18 0.69 -18.00 5.22
CA ALA A 18 0.20 -17.20 4.09
C ALA A 18 1.21 -16.13 3.68
N ILE A 19 1.83 -15.43 4.63
CA ILE A 19 2.90 -14.46 4.37
C ILE A 19 4.06 -15.13 3.64
N VAL A 20 4.57 -16.22 4.19
CA VAL A 20 5.82 -16.85 3.76
C VAL A 20 5.65 -17.61 2.44
N LYS A 21 4.62 -18.46 2.35
CA LYS A 21 4.45 -19.38 1.22
C LYS A 21 3.60 -18.78 0.12
N ALA A 22 2.45 -18.19 0.49
CA ALA A 22 1.48 -17.71 -0.49
C ALA A 22 1.82 -16.34 -1.05
N SER A 23 2.36 -15.43 -0.20
CA SER A 23 2.66 -14.06 -0.62
C SER A 23 4.12 -13.85 -1.03
N LEU A 24 5.08 -14.60 -0.47
CA LEU A 24 6.51 -14.46 -0.80
C LEU A 24 7.08 -15.61 -1.62
N GLY A 25 6.41 -16.76 -1.68
CA GLY A 25 6.93 -17.95 -2.35
C GLY A 25 8.28 -18.43 -1.80
N VAL A 26 8.50 -18.28 -0.47
CA VAL A 26 9.75 -18.71 0.18
C VAL A 26 9.86 -20.24 0.12
N GLY A 27 11.04 -20.73 -0.22
CA GLY A 27 11.36 -22.14 -0.33
C GLY A 27 12.79 -22.47 0.08
N LYS A 28 13.22 -23.67 -0.30
CA LYS A 28 14.54 -24.21 0.08
C LYS A 28 15.69 -23.32 -0.45
N GLY A 29 16.54 -22.93 0.46
CA GLY A 29 17.75 -22.16 0.17
C GLY A 29 17.54 -20.66 0.07
N ASP A 30 16.35 -20.17 0.40
CA ASP A 30 16.07 -18.73 0.41
C ASP A 30 16.60 -18.06 1.69
N PHE A 31 16.80 -16.75 1.59
CA PHE A 31 17.05 -15.83 2.69
C PHE A 31 15.77 -15.01 2.93
N LEU A 32 15.27 -15.01 4.15
CA LEU A 32 14.08 -14.24 4.54
C LEU A 32 14.46 -13.17 5.56
N LEU A 33 14.12 -11.92 5.28
CA LEU A 33 14.10 -10.86 6.28
C LEU A 33 12.66 -10.65 6.77
N VAL A 34 12.45 -10.71 8.08
CA VAL A 34 11.20 -10.31 8.73
C VAL A 34 11.45 -9.00 9.47
N GLN A 35 10.71 -7.96 9.10
CA GLN A 35 10.79 -6.65 9.75
C GLN A 35 9.48 -6.35 10.48
N GLY A 36 9.56 -5.70 11.64
CA GLY A 36 8.37 -5.29 12.38
C GLY A 36 8.68 -4.32 13.52
N HIS A 37 7.63 -3.77 14.12
CA HIS A 37 7.69 -3.04 15.37
C HIS A 37 7.87 -4.04 16.56
N PRO A 38 8.44 -3.65 17.71
CA PRO A 38 8.53 -4.53 18.88
C PRO A 38 7.21 -5.18 19.29
N GLU A 39 6.09 -4.47 19.20
CA GLU A 39 4.75 -5.05 19.48
C GLU A 39 4.31 -6.11 18.46
N HIS A 40 4.94 -6.18 17.28
CA HIS A 40 4.65 -7.22 16.28
C HIS A 40 5.34 -8.56 16.57
N ARG A 41 6.00 -8.69 17.73
CA ARG A 41 6.84 -9.86 18.05
C ARG A 41 6.13 -11.19 17.84
N GLU A 42 4.84 -11.30 18.17
CA GLU A 42 4.07 -12.52 18.01
C GLU A 42 4.05 -13.00 16.55
N LEU A 43 3.64 -12.13 15.62
CA LEU A 43 3.62 -12.47 14.19
C LEU A 43 5.03 -12.57 13.59
N VAL A 44 5.99 -11.75 14.04
CA VAL A 44 7.39 -11.80 13.59
C VAL A 44 7.99 -13.17 13.88
N VAL A 45 7.81 -13.71 15.11
CA VAL A 45 8.32 -15.04 15.50
C VAL A 45 7.60 -16.13 14.70
N ALA A 46 6.27 -16.09 14.58
CA ALA A 46 5.52 -17.06 13.80
C ALA A 46 5.93 -17.07 12.32
N THR A 47 6.22 -15.88 11.74
CA THR A 47 6.69 -15.73 10.35
C THR A 47 8.12 -16.29 10.19
N ALA A 48 9.00 -16.08 11.17
CA ALA A 48 10.33 -16.67 11.16
C ALA A 48 10.28 -18.21 11.21
N GLU A 49 9.45 -18.78 12.08
CA GLU A 49 9.21 -20.21 12.14
C GLU A 49 8.64 -20.77 10.82
N ALA A 50 7.69 -20.05 10.20
CA ALA A 50 7.14 -20.42 8.90
C ALA A 50 8.22 -20.39 7.81
N GLY A 51 9.16 -19.43 7.86
CA GLY A 51 10.31 -19.33 6.97
C GLY A 51 11.20 -20.56 7.03
N TYR A 52 11.59 -20.98 8.24
CA TYR A 52 12.39 -22.19 8.42
C TYR A 52 11.61 -23.44 8.01
N ARG A 53 10.32 -23.56 8.33
CA ARG A 53 9.48 -24.68 7.87
C ARG A 53 9.35 -24.73 6.34
N ALA A 54 9.42 -23.60 5.66
CA ALA A 54 9.43 -23.52 4.19
C ALA A 54 10.80 -23.88 3.58
N GLY A 55 11.86 -23.96 4.39
CA GLY A 55 13.21 -24.34 3.96
C GLY A 55 14.15 -23.17 3.73
N ALA A 56 13.84 -21.98 4.26
CA ALA A 56 14.77 -20.88 4.27
C ALA A 56 16.09 -21.29 4.93
N THR A 57 17.21 -20.91 4.33
CA THR A 57 18.55 -21.16 4.89
C THR A 57 18.82 -20.26 6.07
N GLU A 58 18.32 -19.04 6.00
CA GLU A 58 18.50 -18.00 7.02
C GLU A 58 17.24 -17.18 7.14
N VAL A 59 16.80 -16.90 8.36
CA VAL A 59 15.76 -15.92 8.66
C VAL A 59 16.34 -14.86 9.57
N ASP A 60 16.55 -13.66 9.03
CA ASP A 60 16.97 -12.48 9.78
C ASP A 60 15.75 -11.73 10.29
N VAL A 61 15.82 -11.19 11.51
CA VAL A 61 14.75 -10.39 12.11
C VAL A 61 15.26 -8.99 12.42
N ALA A 62 14.54 -7.97 11.96
CA ALA A 62 14.88 -6.58 12.23
C ALA A 62 13.70 -5.83 12.82
N TYR A 63 13.80 -5.44 14.07
CA TYR A 63 12.84 -4.51 14.66
C TYR A 63 13.21 -3.06 14.35
N TYR A 64 12.21 -2.25 14.11
CA TYR A 64 12.32 -0.79 14.08
C TYR A 64 11.38 -0.21 15.14
N ASP A 65 11.83 0.85 15.78
CA ASP A 65 11.04 1.57 16.78
C ASP A 65 10.99 3.04 16.38
N PRO A 66 9.80 3.62 16.15
CA PRO A 66 9.64 5.04 15.79
C PRO A 66 10.26 6.00 16.80
N LEU A 67 10.29 5.65 18.08
CA LEU A 67 10.91 6.49 19.12
C LEU A 67 12.44 6.54 18.98
N VAL A 68 13.07 5.49 18.47
CA VAL A 68 14.51 5.50 18.14
C VAL A 68 14.77 6.42 16.94
N GLU A 69 13.87 6.44 15.96
CA GLU A 69 13.94 7.39 14.85
C GLU A 69 13.79 8.83 15.35
N ARG A 70 12.80 9.11 16.19
CA ARG A 70 12.62 10.40 16.84
C ARG A 70 13.87 10.84 17.58
N ALA A 71 14.45 9.98 18.43
CA ALA A 71 15.67 10.29 19.17
C ALA A 71 16.84 10.67 18.24
N ARG A 72 16.99 9.99 17.10
CA ARG A 72 17.99 10.33 16.08
C ARG A 72 17.69 11.69 15.43
N LEU A 73 16.42 11.97 15.14
CA LEU A 73 16.00 13.25 14.56
C LEU A 73 16.22 14.42 15.53
N GLU A 74 15.94 14.25 16.82
CA GLU A 74 16.10 15.30 17.82
C GLU A 74 17.56 15.51 18.23
N HIS A 75 18.30 14.43 18.50
CA HIS A 75 19.61 14.50 19.18
C HIS A 75 20.78 14.14 18.27
N GLY A 76 20.54 13.50 17.14
CA GLY A 76 21.58 13.10 16.22
C GLY A 76 22.33 14.29 15.62
N SER A 77 23.63 14.12 15.36
CA SER A 77 24.45 15.11 14.65
C SER A 77 23.94 15.30 13.21
N LYS A 78 24.33 16.41 12.55
CA LYS A 78 23.99 16.60 11.12
C LYS A 78 24.50 15.45 10.24
N GLY A 79 25.62 14.82 10.59
CA GLY A 79 26.17 13.68 9.86
C GLY A 79 25.41 12.36 10.06
N SER A 80 24.58 12.25 11.09
CA SER A 80 23.74 11.06 11.32
C SER A 80 22.41 11.11 10.53
N LEU A 81 22.00 12.29 10.07
CA LEU A 81 20.80 12.44 9.26
C LEU A 81 20.99 11.80 7.88
N GLY A 82 20.06 10.97 7.50
CA GLY A 82 20.11 10.19 6.26
C GLY A 82 21.18 9.11 6.21
N ALA A 83 21.86 8.84 7.32
CA ALA A 83 22.87 7.79 7.38
C ALA A 83 22.19 6.40 7.25
N VAL A 84 22.75 5.58 6.37
CA VAL A 84 22.39 4.16 6.24
C VAL A 84 23.66 3.37 6.43
N THR A 85 23.68 2.48 7.41
CA THR A 85 24.89 1.73 7.78
C THR A 85 25.32 0.75 6.68
N PRO A 86 26.65 0.48 6.53
CA PRO A 86 27.12 -0.46 5.51
C PRO A 86 26.48 -1.86 5.60
N TRP A 87 26.20 -2.35 6.79
CA TRP A 87 25.55 -3.65 6.98
C TRP A 87 24.07 -3.62 6.56
N SER A 88 23.34 -2.51 6.79
CA SER A 88 21.98 -2.36 6.28
C SER A 88 21.96 -2.34 4.76
N VAL A 89 22.88 -1.64 4.10
CA VAL A 89 23.03 -1.65 2.64
C VAL A 89 23.36 -3.05 2.13
N ARG A 90 24.26 -3.78 2.80
CA ARG A 90 24.59 -5.16 2.44
C ARG A 90 23.36 -6.06 2.53
N ARG A 91 22.60 -5.98 3.61
CA ARG A 91 21.33 -6.72 3.79
C ARG A 91 20.35 -6.43 2.65
N MET A 92 20.14 -5.16 2.31
CA MET A 92 19.28 -4.77 1.17
C MET A 92 19.77 -5.36 -0.17
N ARG A 93 21.09 -5.46 -0.37
CA ARG A 93 21.67 -6.10 -1.56
C ARG A 93 21.41 -7.60 -1.61
N GLU A 94 21.39 -8.29 -0.47
CA GLU A 94 21.01 -9.70 -0.42
C GLU A 94 19.52 -9.90 -0.76
N LEU A 95 18.63 -8.99 -0.30
CA LEU A 95 17.21 -9.05 -0.55
C LEU A 95 16.82 -8.86 -2.02
N VAL A 96 17.61 -8.13 -2.80
CA VAL A 96 17.34 -7.96 -4.24
C VAL A 96 17.89 -9.10 -5.10
N LYS A 97 18.59 -10.07 -4.51
CA LYS A 97 18.98 -11.29 -5.21
C LYS A 97 17.78 -12.23 -5.40
N PRO A 98 17.80 -13.15 -6.38
CA PRO A 98 16.68 -14.06 -6.64
C PRO A 98 16.21 -14.90 -5.44
N ARG A 99 17.11 -15.18 -4.48
CA ARG A 99 16.81 -15.94 -3.26
C ARG A 99 16.48 -15.07 -2.05
N GLY A 100 16.53 -13.76 -2.18
CA GLY A 100 16.12 -12.83 -1.12
C GLY A 100 14.61 -12.66 -1.07
N ALA A 101 14.05 -12.58 0.15
CA ALA A 101 12.65 -12.29 0.38
C ALA A 101 12.50 -11.39 1.62
N ARG A 102 11.50 -10.52 1.63
CA ARG A 102 11.23 -9.60 2.75
C ARG A 102 9.76 -9.62 3.13
N ALA A 103 9.46 -9.93 4.38
CA ALA A 103 8.18 -9.68 5.04
C ALA A 103 8.28 -8.40 5.88
N ALA A 104 7.52 -7.38 5.56
CA ALA A 104 7.38 -6.18 6.38
C ALA A 104 6.07 -6.29 7.15
N ILE A 105 6.16 -6.52 8.46
CA ILE A 105 5.00 -6.48 9.34
C ILE A 105 4.75 -5.02 9.68
N THR A 106 3.59 -4.49 9.30
CA THR A 106 3.23 -3.08 9.42
C THR A 106 2.11 -2.85 10.43
N GLY A 107 2.11 -1.71 11.08
CA GLY A 107 1.09 -1.27 12.03
C GLY A 107 1.45 0.10 12.57
N GLU A 108 0.44 0.89 12.92
CA GLU A 108 0.62 2.25 13.44
C GLU A 108 1.04 2.19 14.91
N ALA A 109 2.20 2.74 15.23
CA ALA A 109 2.69 2.76 16.62
C ALA A 109 2.16 3.97 17.41
N ASP A 110 2.25 5.17 16.82
CA ASP A 110 1.73 6.44 17.35
C ASP A 110 1.79 7.47 16.23
N HIS A 111 0.67 8.10 15.90
CA HIS A 111 0.66 9.15 14.87
C HIS A 111 1.44 10.40 15.29
N GLY A 112 1.45 10.72 16.57
CA GLY A 112 2.11 11.92 17.11
C GLY A 112 3.61 11.76 17.40
N TYR A 113 4.24 10.61 17.07
CA TYR A 113 5.62 10.36 17.49
C TYR A 113 6.65 11.36 16.92
N LEU A 114 6.32 12.08 15.85
CA LEU A 114 7.17 13.14 15.28
C LEU A 114 6.73 14.57 15.64
N ASP A 115 5.72 14.74 16.49
CA ASP A 115 5.25 16.05 16.89
C ASP A 115 6.38 16.85 17.59
N GLY A 116 6.55 18.11 17.14
CA GLY A 116 7.60 18.99 17.64
C GLY A 116 9.00 18.76 17.08
N VAL A 117 9.22 17.72 16.26
CA VAL A 117 10.50 17.51 15.59
C VAL A 117 10.70 18.55 14.46
N ASP A 118 11.92 19.10 14.35
CA ASP A 118 12.26 20.08 13.31
C ASP A 118 12.02 19.50 11.88
N PRO A 119 11.09 20.07 11.10
CA PRO A 119 10.79 19.59 9.74
C PRO A 119 12.00 19.58 8.80
N LYS A 120 12.98 20.48 9.01
CA LYS A 120 14.21 20.50 8.18
C LYS A 120 15.08 19.28 8.45
N ARG A 121 15.13 18.81 9.70
CA ARG A 121 15.86 17.61 10.07
C ARG A 121 15.18 16.36 9.51
N MET A 122 13.86 16.30 9.60
CA MET A 122 13.06 15.22 8.99
C MET A 122 13.29 15.13 7.48
N ALA A 123 13.20 16.26 6.77
CA ALA A 123 13.43 16.31 5.33
C ALA A 123 14.86 15.90 4.94
N ALA A 124 15.86 16.37 5.68
CA ALA A 124 17.27 16.01 5.43
C ALA A 124 17.52 14.51 5.65
N ASP A 125 16.93 13.93 6.69
CA ASP A 125 17.03 12.50 6.98
C ASP A 125 16.36 11.67 5.87
N ALA A 126 15.13 11.95 5.56
CA ALA A 126 14.37 11.26 4.51
C ALA A 126 15.08 11.31 3.14
N ALA A 127 15.57 12.49 2.73
CA ALA A 127 16.32 12.66 1.49
C ALA A 127 17.61 11.84 1.47
N GLY A 128 18.35 11.84 2.58
CA GLY A 128 19.61 11.10 2.71
C GLY A 128 19.40 9.58 2.67
N VAL A 129 18.39 9.07 3.36
CA VAL A 129 17.99 7.64 3.31
C VAL A 129 17.55 7.27 1.89
N ALA A 130 16.65 8.06 1.29
CA ALA A 130 16.15 7.81 -0.06
C ALA A 130 17.27 7.72 -1.11
N ALA A 131 18.26 8.62 -1.04
CA ALA A 131 19.40 8.60 -1.95
C ALA A 131 20.24 7.31 -1.82
N ARG A 132 20.48 6.84 -0.59
CA ARG A 132 21.30 5.65 -0.31
C ARG A 132 20.58 4.33 -0.57
N THR A 133 19.26 4.32 -0.50
CA THR A 133 18.42 3.11 -0.68
C THR A 133 17.70 3.08 -2.03
N LYS A 134 17.97 4.02 -2.93
CA LYS A 134 17.33 4.16 -4.25
C LYS A 134 17.30 2.84 -5.03
N PHE A 135 18.41 2.08 -5.01
CA PHE A 135 18.52 0.80 -5.70
C PHE A 135 17.51 -0.23 -5.18
N PHE A 136 17.33 -0.28 -3.85
CA PHE A 136 16.42 -1.21 -3.20
C PHE A 136 14.95 -0.84 -3.48
N ARG A 137 14.62 0.44 -3.33
CA ARG A 137 13.29 0.94 -3.67
C ARG A 137 12.93 0.66 -5.13
N ARG A 138 13.89 0.89 -6.05
CA ARG A 138 13.72 0.61 -7.46
C ARG A 138 13.47 -0.88 -7.71
N ALA A 139 14.23 -1.77 -7.06
CA ALA A 139 14.05 -3.20 -7.20
C ALA A 139 12.64 -3.67 -6.75
N ASN A 140 12.10 -3.08 -5.68
CA ASN A 140 10.73 -3.38 -5.23
C ASN A 140 9.68 -2.93 -6.27
N LEU A 141 9.79 -1.68 -6.75
CA LEU A 141 8.84 -1.11 -7.73
C LEU A 141 8.88 -1.82 -9.09
N ASP A 142 10.05 -2.33 -9.49
CA ASP A 142 10.23 -3.05 -10.75
C ASP A 142 9.99 -4.56 -10.61
N LEU A 143 9.51 -5.04 -9.47
CA LEU A 143 9.31 -6.46 -9.16
C LEU A 143 10.60 -7.30 -9.33
N ASN A 144 11.76 -6.71 -9.07
CA ASN A 144 13.05 -7.40 -9.06
C ASN A 144 13.41 -7.98 -7.68
N ALA A 145 12.62 -7.67 -6.66
CA ALA A 145 12.76 -8.19 -5.31
C ALA A 145 11.45 -8.84 -4.85
N ARG A 146 11.55 -9.88 -4.02
CA ARG A 146 10.39 -10.52 -3.39
C ARG A 146 10.08 -9.80 -2.09
N TRP A 147 8.89 -9.20 -1.99
CA TRP A 147 8.47 -8.51 -0.77
C TRP A 147 6.96 -8.61 -0.56
N THR A 148 6.54 -8.51 0.68
CA THR A 148 5.14 -8.32 1.08
C THR A 148 5.05 -7.43 2.31
N GLY A 149 4.04 -6.57 2.35
CA GLY A 149 3.59 -5.90 3.56
C GLY A 149 2.44 -6.68 4.18
N ALA A 150 2.48 -6.94 5.48
CA ALA A 150 1.40 -7.61 6.20
C ALA A 150 1.04 -6.83 7.46
N ALA A 151 -0.25 -6.60 7.69
CA ALA A 151 -0.72 -5.81 8.82
C ALA A 151 -0.69 -6.63 10.12
N TRP A 152 -0.31 -5.98 11.24
CA TRP A 152 -0.45 -6.54 12.59
C TRP A 152 -0.74 -5.43 13.60
N PRO A 153 -1.67 -5.62 14.55
CA PRO A 153 -2.11 -4.55 15.43
C PRO A 153 -1.05 -4.15 16.46
N THR A 154 -0.94 -2.85 16.71
CA THR A 154 -0.33 -2.28 17.90
C THR A 154 -1.42 -1.87 18.89
N ASP A 155 -1.06 -1.59 20.13
CA ASP A 155 -2.00 -1.09 21.13
C ASP A 155 -2.62 0.25 20.71
N TYR A 156 -1.77 1.15 20.20
CA TYR A 156 -2.22 2.46 19.72
C TYR A 156 -3.22 2.30 18.57
N TRP A 157 -2.85 1.58 17.52
CA TRP A 157 -3.70 1.40 16.34
C TRP A 157 -5.04 0.75 16.67
N ALA A 158 -5.02 -0.31 17.47
CA ALA A 158 -6.24 -0.99 17.90
C ALA A 158 -7.18 -0.06 18.67
N SER A 159 -6.65 0.83 19.53
CA SER A 159 -7.44 1.81 20.27
C SER A 159 -8.06 2.88 19.36
N GLN A 160 -7.44 3.20 18.22
CA GLN A 160 -8.02 4.14 17.25
C GLN A 160 -9.18 3.51 16.47
N VAL A 161 -9.02 2.24 16.06
CA VAL A 161 -10.04 1.53 15.26
C VAL A 161 -11.21 1.06 16.13
N TYR A 162 -10.93 0.65 17.37
CA TYR A 162 -11.89 0.11 18.34
C TYR A 162 -11.80 0.82 19.69
N PRO A 163 -12.16 2.13 19.76
CA PRO A 163 -11.99 2.93 20.97
C PRO A 163 -12.87 2.47 22.15
N ASP A 164 -13.98 1.77 21.85
CA ASP A 164 -14.92 1.32 22.87
C ASP A 164 -14.56 -0.04 23.50
N LEU A 165 -13.51 -0.71 22.99
CA LEU A 165 -13.09 -2.01 23.49
C LEU A 165 -11.90 -1.89 24.46
N PRO A 166 -11.81 -2.79 25.47
CA PRO A 166 -10.59 -2.95 26.24
C PRO A 166 -9.39 -3.24 25.33
N ARG A 167 -8.20 -2.75 25.74
CA ARG A 167 -6.97 -2.84 24.95
C ARG A 167 -6.70 -4.20 24.30
N HIS A 168 -6.79 -5.26 25.06
CA HIS A 168 -6.55 -6.63 24.56
C HIS A 168 -7.62 -7.05 23.54
N ASP A 169 -8.89 -6.76 23.83
CA ASP A 169 -10.00 -7.11 22.94
C ASP A 169 -9.96 -6.32 21.64
N ALA A 170 -9.57 -5.03 21.71
CA ALA A 170 -9.35 -4.19 20.53
C ALA A 170 -8.25 -4.77 19.62
N LYS A 171 -7.10 -5.18 20.20
CA LYS A 171 -6.01 -5.82 19.43
C LYS A 171 -6.46 -7.14 18.81
N ARG A 172 -7.16 -8.00 19.58
CA ARG A 172 -7.70 -9.25 19.08
C ARG A 172 -8.64 -9.00 17.90
N LYS A 173 -9.61 -8.10 18.09
CA LYS A 173 -10.60 -7.77 17.07
C LYS A 173 -9.95 -7.26 15.78
N LEU A 174 -8.93 -6.40 15.89
CA LEU A 174 -8.20 -5.90 14.73
C LEU A 174 -7.38 -7.00 14.04
N ALA A 175 -6.79 -7.94 14.79
CA ALA A 175 -6.10 -9.08 14.22
C ALA A 175 -7.06 -10.07 13.51
N GLU A 176 -8.24 -10.30 14.08
CA GLU A 176 -9.32 -11.07 13.44
C GLU A 176 -9.78 -10.43 12.13
N ASP A 177 -9.90 -9.09 12.10
CA ASP A 177 -10.22 -8.37 10.87
C ASP A 177 -9.15 -8.63 9.80
N PHE A 178 -7.86 -8.61 10.14
CA PHE A 178 -6.80 -8.89 9.17
C PHE A 178 -6.89 -10.31 8.62
N LEU A 179 -7.19 -11.31 9.47
CA LEU A 179 -7.43 -12.67 9.00
C LEU A 179 -8.62 -12.72 8.02
N TRP A 180 -9.71 -12.03 8.35
CA TRP A 180 -10.87 -11.98 7.50
C TRP A 180 -10.58 -11.24 6.17
N PHE A 181 -9.90 -10.11 6.20
CA PHE A 181 -9.50 -9.39 4.98
C PHE A 181 -8.61 -10.24 4.08
N CYS A 182 -7.69 -10.99 4.68
CA CYS A 182 -6.79 -11.88 3.95
C CYS A 182 -7.42 -13.23 3.57
N ARG A 183 -8.73 -13.46 3.82
CA ARG A 183 -9.41 -14.74 3.54
C ARG A 183 -8.70 -15.93 4.20
N LEU A 184 -8.38 -15.75 5.47
CA LEU A 184 -7.67 -16.76 6.29
C LEU A 184 -8.52 -17.29 7.43
N THR A 185 -9.85 -17.11 7.38
CA THR A 185 -10.81 -17.70 8.31
C THR A 185 -11.17 -19.12 7.90
N ASP A 186 -11.83 -19.86 8.77
CA ASP A 186 -12.24 -21.25 8.46
C ASP A 186 -13.25 -21.33 7.32
N GLU A 187 -14.05 -20.27 7.12
CA GLU A 187 -15.01 -20.15 6.01
C GLU A 187 -14.32 -20.01 4.65
N ASP A 188 -13.08 -19.53 4.62
CA ASP A 188 -12.31 -19.30 3.39
C ASP A 188 -11.55 -20.54 2.89
N GLY A 189 -11.67 -21.67 3.62
CA GLY A 189 -11.04 -22.93 3.28
C GLY A 189 -9.70 -23.16 4.01
N PRO A 190 -9.04 -24.30 3.73
CA PRO A 190 -7.87 -24.73 4.49
C PRO A 190 -6.62 -23.89 4.21
N GLY A 191 -5.88 -23.58 5.27
CA GLY A 191 -4.61 -22.87 5.19
C GLY A 191 -4.72 -21.50 4.53
N ALA A 192 -3.94 -21.25 3.48
CA ALA A 192 -3.93 -20.01 2.72
C ALA A 192 -4.70 -20.11 1.38
N SER A 193 -5.58 -21.11 1.21
CA SER A 193 -6.28 -21.35 -0.07
C SER A 193 -7.20 -20.17 -0.45
N GLY A 194 -7.93 -19.61 0.51
CA GLY A 194 -8.78 -18.44 0.30
C GLY A 194 -7.97 -17.23 -0.17
N TRP A 195 -6.85 -16.94 0.48
CA TRP A 195 -5.95 -15.88 0.07
C TRP A 195 -5.40 -16.08 -1.34
N LEU A 196 -4.90 -17.28 -1.65
CA LEU A 196 -4.39 -17.59 -2.99
C LEU A 196 -5.46 -17.49 -4.07
N ALA A 197 -6.69 -17.93 -3.80
CA ALA A 197 -7.80 -17.80 -4.72
C ALA A 197 -8.14 -16.33 -4.97
N HIS A 198 -8.13 -15.52 -3.92
CA HIS A 198 -8.42 -14.10 -3.98
C HIS A 198 -7.39 -13.32 -4.80
N VAL A 199 -6.09 -13.42 -4.48
CA VAL A 199 -5.05 -12.68 -5.23
C VAL A 199 -4.95 -13.14 -6.69
N LYS A 200 -5.21 -14.41 -6.99
CA LYS A 200 -5.34 -14.90 -8.38
C LYS A 200 -6.57 -14.34 -9.08
N SER A 201 -7.65 -14.10 -8.35
CA SER A 201 -8.86 -13.46 -8.90
C SER A 201 -8.57 -12.03 -9.31
N ILE A 202 -7.90 -11.25 -8.46
CA ILE A 202 -7.47 -9.88 -8.77
C ILE A 202 -6.52 -9.90 -9.99
N ALA A 203 -5.50 -10.77 -10.00
CA ALA A 203 -4.56 -10.87 -11.10
C ALA A 203 -5.25 -11.21 -12.45
N ARG A 204 -6.28 -12.09 -12.44
CA ARG A 204 -7.09 -12.37 -13.63
C ARG A 204 -7.87 -11.15 -14.12
N ARG A 205 -8.40 -10.36 -13.18
CA ARG A 205 -9.11 -9.10 -13.49
C ARG A 205 -8.15 -8.08 -14.08
N SER A 206 -6.98 -7.89 -13.49
CA SER A 206 -5.92 -7.01 -14.01
C SER A 206 -5.52 -7.42 -15.44
N ALA A 207 -5.34 -8.72 -15.68
CA ALA A 207 -5.05 -9.24 -17.03
C ALA A 207 -6.20 -9.00 -18.02
N LYS A 208 -7.47 -9.08 -17.57
CA LYS A 208 -8.64 -8.79 -18.41
C LYS A 208 -8.69 -7.30 -18.78
N LEU A 209 -8.50 -6.40 -17.80
CA LEU A 209 -8.43 -4.95 -18.04
C LEU A 209 -7.29 -4.59 -19.01
N THR A 210 -6.12 -5.21 -18.84
CA THR A 210 -4.98 -5.04 -19.77
C THR A 210 -5.35 -5.44 -21.20
N ARG A 211 -6.05 -6.58 -21.40
CA ARG A 211 -6.50 -7.02 -22.73
C ARG A 211 -7.55 -6.13 -23.36
N LEU A 212 -8.42 -5.49 -22.54
CA LEU A 212 -9.42 -4.55 -23.05
C LEU A 212 -8.79 -3.28 -23.63
N GLY A 213 -7.55 -2.92 -23.23
CA GLY A 213 -6.76 -1.88 -23.86
C GLY A 213 -7.44 -0.51 -23.86
N PHE A 214 -7.92 -0.08 -22.71
CA PHE A 214 -8.57 1.22 -22.60
C PHE A 214 -7.59 2.38 -22.84
N SER A 215 -8.04 3.37 -23.57
CA SER A 215 -7.33 4.66 -23.77
C SER A 215 -7.66 5.70 -22.72
N ALA A 216 -8.82 5.56 -22.05
CA ALA A 216 -9.26 6.41 -20.96
C ALA A 216 -10.24 5.67 -20.02
N LEU A 217 -10.42 6.23 -18.83
CA LEU A 217 -11.46 5.86 -17.88
C LEU A 217 -12.34 7.08 -17.60
N GLU A 218 -13.62 6.82 -17.42
CA GLU A 218 -14.60 7.74 -16.86
C GLU A 218 -14.98 7.24 -15.48
N LEU A 219 -14.75 8.05 -14.44
CA LEU A 219 -15.15 7.76 -13.07
C LEU A 219 -16.26 8.74 -12.68
N ARG A 220 -17.39 8.22 -12.24
CA ARG A 220 -18.58 8.99 -11.87
C ARG A 220 -19.10 8.50 -10.52
N GLY A 221 -19.24 9.42 -9.57
CA GLY A 221 -19.73 9.14 -8.22
C GLY A 221 -20.07 10.43 -7.47
N PRO A 222 -20.52 10.36 -6.23
CA PRO A 222 -20.84 11.55 -5.45
C PRO A 222 -19.64 12.51 -5.34
N GLY A 223 -19.77 13.69 -5.95
CA GLY A 223 -18.70 14.69 -6.00
C GLY A 223 -17.50 14.35 -6.90
N THR A 224 -17.52 13.18 -7.55
CA THR A 224 -16.46 12.75 -8.47
C THR A 224 -16.99 12.64 -9.89
N GLU A 225 -16.37 13.43 -10.78
CA GLU A 225 -16.57 13.40 -12.22
C GLU A 225 -15.21 13.55 -12.89
N LEU A 226 -14.48 12.44 -13.03
CA LEU A 226 -13.13 12.39 -13.56
C LEU A 226 -13.05 11.66 -14.88
N ASP A 227 -12.35 12.26 -15.83
CA ASP A 227 -11.86 11.63 -17.07
C ASP A 227 -10.35 11.43 -16.94
N VAL A 228 -9.91 10.19 -16.98
CA VAL A 228 -8.50 9.81 -16.76
C VAL A 228 -7.96 9.14 -18.01
N LYS A 229 -7.12 9.84 -18.77
CA LYS A 229 -6.48 9.28 -19.94
C LYS A 229 -5.39 8.30 -19.55
N LEU A 230 -5.35 7.15 -20.19
CA LEU A 230 -4.32 6.14 -20.01
C LEU A 230 -3.23 6.29 -21.08
N THR A 231 -2.05 5.76 -20.81
CA THR A 231 -0.99 5.69 -21.82
C THR A 231 -1.23 4.51 -22.77
N PRO A 232 -0.94 4.63 -24.07
CA PRO A 232 -1.05 3.49 -24.97
C PRO A 232 -0.23 2.29 -24.46
N GLY A 233 -0.82 1.09 -24.47
CA GLY A 233 -0.18 -0.12 -23.94
C GLY A 233 -0.10 -0.20 -22.40
N SER A 234 -0.89 0.58 -21.67
CA SER A 234 -1.01 0.47 -20.21
C SER A 234 -1.37 -0.93 -19.77
N ARG A 235 -0.68 -1.42 -18.74
CA ARG A 235 -0.98 -2.67 -18.06
C ARG A 235 -1.64 -2.39 -16.71
N TRP A 236 -2.55 -3.25 -16.35
CA TRP A 236 -3.14 -3.29 -15.01
C TRP A 236 -2.42 -4.34 -14.18
N LEU A 237 -2.11 -3.98 -12.95
CA LEU A 237 -1.45 -4.81 -11.95
C LEU A 237 -2.39 -5.00 -10.75
N GLY A 238 -2.11 -5.96 -9.91
CA GLY A 238 -2.80 -6.21 -8.65
C GLY A 238 -2.91 -7.68 -8.28
N GLY A 239 -3.06 -7.93 -6.99
CA GLY A 239 -3.15 -9.26 -6.43
C GLY A 239 -1.83 -10.02 -6.48
N GLN A 240 -1.73 -10.98 -7.39
CA GLN A 240 -0.52 -11.78 -7.56
C GLN A 240 0.31 -11.30 -8.74
N GLU A 241 1.55 -10.92 -8.47
CA GLU A 241 2.52 -10.47 -9.45
C GLU A 241 3.66 -11.48 -9.61
N GLU A 242 4.37 -11.44 -10.73
CA GLU A 242 5.53 -12.30 -11.00
C GLU A 242 6.81 -11.45 -11.01
N THR A 243 7.77 -11.83 -10.18
CA THR A 243 9.08 -11.16 -10.15
C THR A 243 9.90 -11.50 -11.39
N ALA A 244 10.95 -10.72 -11.67
CA ALA A 244 11.89 -11.00 -12.75
C ALA A 244 12.55 -12.40 -12.64
N ALA A 245 12.58 -12.98 -11.44
CA ALA A 245 13.07 -14.35 -11.21
C ALA A 245 12.01 -15.44 -11.41
N GLY A 246 10.80 -15.10 -11.87
CA GLY A 246 9.69 -16.03 -12.10
C GLY A 246 8.97 -16.49 -10.84
N VAL A 247 9.20 -15.82 -9.70
CA VAL A 247 8.51 -16.15 -8.45
C VAL A 247 7.25 -15.31 -8.32
N LYS A 248 6.14 -15.97 -8.04
CA LYS A 248 4.85 -15.29 -7.80
C LYS A 248 4.81 -14.78 -6.38
N ILE A 249 4.46 -13.50 -6.23
CA ILE A 249 4.34 -12.81 -4.95
C ILE A 249 3.00 -12.06 -4.86
N ALA A 250 2.55 -11.78 -3.64
CA ALA A 250 1.49 -10.82 -3.36
C ALA A 250 2.10 -9.69 -2.50
N PRO A 251 2.37 -8.50 -3.07
CA PRO A 251 3.10 -7.44 -2.38
C PRO A 251 2.39 -6.89 -1.14
N ASN A 252 1.06 -6.89 -1.14
CA ASN A 252 0.23 -6.37 -0.05
C ASN A 252 -0.67 -7.46 0.54
N MET A 253 -0.77 -7.47 1.87
CA MET A 253 -1.63 -8.35 2.65
C MET A 253 -2.34 -7.54 3.76
N PRO A 254 -3.62 -7.20 3.59
CA PRO A 254 -4.53 -7.53 2.49
C PRO A 254 -4.30 -6.73 1.20
N THR A 255 -4.97 -7.12 0.11
CA THR A 255 -5.15 -6.34 -1.12
C THR A 255 -6.52 -6.65 -1.73
N GLU A 256 -7.16 -5.64 -2.32
CA GLU A 256 -8.46 -5.72 -3.00
C GLU A 256 -8.42 -5.08 -4.40
N GLU A 257 -7.37 -4.36 -4.68
CA GLU A 257 -7.24 -3.45 -5.81
C GLU A 257 -6.72 -4.10 -7.08
N THR A 258 -7.09 -3.50 -8.20
CA THR A 258 -6.38 -3.57 -9.47
C THR A 258 -6.11 -2.16 -9.96
N PHE A 259 -4.87 -1.86 -10.32
CA PHE A 259 -4.42 -0.50 -10.60
C PHE A 259 -3.63 -0.36 -11.87
N THR A 260 -3.56 0.88 -12.36
CA THR A 260 -2.66 1.28 -13.45
C THR A 260 -2.22 2.73 -13.27
N SER A 261 -1.20 3.14 -14.01
CA SER A 261 -0.76 4.55 -13.99
C SER A 261 -1.37 5.32 -15.16
N PRO A 262 -2.02 6.46 -14.89
CA PRO A 262 -2.58 7.31 -15.91
C PRO A 262 -1.49 8.06 -16.70
N HIS A 263 -1.88 8.66 -17.83
CA HIS A 263 -1.04 9.62 -18.53
C HIS A 263 -0.92 10.89 -17.69
N ALA A 264 0.31 11.34 -17.39
CA ALA A 264 0.60 12.43 -16.47
C ALA A 264 -0.12 13.77 -16.79
N THR A 265 -0.55 13.99 -18.03
CA THR A 265 -1.24 15.22 -18.46
C THR A 265 -2.68 14.96 -18.89
N GLY A 266 -3.23 13.78 -18.59
CA GLY A 266 -4.49 13.34 -19.19
C GLY A 266 -5.68 13.30 -18.26
N THR A 267 -5.60 13.87 -17.05
CA THR A 267 -6.72 13.89 -16.11
C THR A 267 -7.45 15.22 -16.14
N ASN A 268 -8.79 15.18 -16.22
CA ASN A 268 -9.67 16.34 -16.14
C ASN A 268 -10.89 16.04 -15.30
N GLY A 269 -11.46 17.08 -14.67
CA GLY A 269 -12.68 16.98 -13.87
C GLY A 269 -12.43 17.08 -12.38
N THR A 270 -13.42 16.68 -11.58
CA THR A 270 -13.43 16.83 -10.13
C THR A 270 -13.37 15.49 -9.41
N PHE A 271 -12.83 15.49 -8.20
CA PHE A 271 -12.89 14.36 -7.29
C PHE A 271 -13.30 14.81 -5.88
N GLN A 272 -13.92 13.92 -5.15
CA GLN A 272 -14.20 14.05 -3.74
C GLN A 272 -13.85 12.76 -3.02
N CYS A 273 -13.09 12.89 -1.91
CA CYS A 273 -12.82 11.74 -1.06
C CYS A 273 -14.08 11.24 -0.37
N THR A 274 -14.26 9.93 -0.39
CA THR A 274 -15.35 9.22 0.29
C THR A 274 -14.96 8.73 1.68
N PHE A 275 -13.65 8.64 1.95
CA PHE A 275 -13.06 8.33 3.25
C PHE A 275 -12.16 9.47 3.69
N PRO A 276 -12.03 9.71 5.01
CA PRO A 276 -10.99 10.60 5.53
C PRO A 276 -9.60 10.10 5.10
N LEU A 277 -8.74 11.03 4.73
CA LEU A 277 -7.34 10.72 4.43
C LEU A 277 -6.54 10.69 5.71
N THR A 278 -5.97 9.53 6.05
CA THR A 278 -4.96 9.41 7.11
C THR A 278 -3.58 9.52 6.50
N PHE A 279 -2.85 10.56 6.82
CA PHE A 279 -1.53 10.79 6.26
C PHE A 279 -0.58 11.47 7.26
N GLN A 280 0.58 10.86 7.52
CA GLN A 280 1.59 11.34 8.46
C GLN A 280 1.00 11.77 9.82
N GLY A 281 0.13 10.94 10.38
CA GLY A 281 -0.49 11.17 11.67
C GLY A 281 -1.64 12.17 11.70
N LYS A 282 -2.04 12.72 10.56
CA LYS A 282 -3.20 13.63 10.47
C LYS A 282 -4.37 12.96 9.79
N LEU A 283 -5.57 13.20 10.32
CA LEU A 283 -6.83 12.83 9.69
C LEU A 283 -7.40 14.06 8.96
N ILE A 284 -7.63 13.94 7.66
CA ILE A 284 -8.09 15.03 6.81
C ILE A 284 -9.41 14.64 6.18
N SER A 285 -10.48 15.36 6.53
CA SER A 285 -11.83 15.11 6.06
C SER A 285 -12.21 16.00 4.87
N GLY A 286 -13.13 15.50 4.03
CA GLY A 286 -13.74 16.27 2.95
C GLY A 286 -12.77 16.74 1.87
N LEU A 287 -11.64 16.04 1.68
CA LEU A 287 -10.67 16.40 0.65
C LEU A 287 -11.31 16.27 -0.73
N ARG A 288 -11.24 17.34 -1.53
CA ARG A 288 -11.79 17.42 -2.87
C ARG A 288 -10.97 18.35 -3.75
N GLY A 289 -11.06 18.16 -5.04
CA GLY A 289 -10.28 19.00 -5.95
C GLY A 289 -10.68 18.90 -7.41
N GLU A 290 -9.98 19.65 -8.24
CA GLU A 290 -10.23 19.74 -9.67
C GLU A 290 -8.93 19.62 -10.46
N PHE A 291 -8.96 18.77 -11.48
CA PHE A 291 -7.88 18.62 -12.45
C PHE A 291 -8.18 19.30 -13.78
N SER A 292 -7.18 19.95 -14.32
CA SER A 292 -7.17 20.46 -15.68
C SER A 292 -5.87 20.07 -16.37
N ASN A 293 -5.96 19.41 -17.51
CA ASN A 293 -4.82 18.93 -18.29
C ASN A 293 -3.78 18.16 -17.44
N GLY A 294 -4.29 17.26 -16.58
CA GLY A 294 -3.51 16.42 -15.69
C GLY A 294 -2.94 17.12 -14.46
N ARG A 295 -3.21 18.41 -14.24
CA ARG A 295 -2.70 19.14 -13.09
C ARG A 295 -3.84 19.50 -12.14
N LEU A 296 -3.66 19.23 -10.85
CA LEU A 296 -4.54 19.72 -9.79
C LEU A 296 -4.49 21.25 -9.76
N VAL A 297 -5.62 21.89 -10.06
CA VAL A 297 -5.78 23.35 -10.12
C VAL A 297 -6.52 23.91 -8.92
N ARG A 298 -7.34 23.11 -8.25
CA ARG A 298 -8.06 23.43 -7.02
C ARG A 298 -7.95 22.29 -6.03
N LEU A 299 -7.73 22.59 -4.76
CA LEU A 299 -7.72 21.64 -3.65
C LEU A 299 -8.47 22.28 -2.48
N GLU A 300 -9.39 21.57 -1.91
CA GLU A 300 -10.19 21.93 -0.74
C GLU A 300 -10.26 20.78 0.23
N ALA A 301 -10.51 21.07 1.49
CA ALA A 301 -10.85 20.12 2.55
C ALA A 301 -11.83 20.81 3.52
N ASP A 302 -12.41 20.07 4.45
CA ASP A 302 -13.33 20.65 5.42
C ASP A 302 -12.63 21.66 6.34
N GLU A 303 -11.32 21.44 6.61
CA GLU A 303 -10.49 22.34 7.39
C GLU A 303 -9.30 22.86 6.56
N ASP A 304 -9.01 24.16 6.68
CA ASP A 304 -7.90 24.83 5.98
C ASP A 304 -6.52 24.25 6.37
N GLU A 305 -6.36 23.78 7.61
CA GLU A 305 -5.11 23.15 8.06
C GLU A 305 -4.84 21.87 7.27
N GLY A 306 -5.84 20.98 7.16
CA GLY A 306 -5.75 19.74 6.38
C GLY A 306 -5.45 20.00 4.92
N ARG A 307 -6.17 20.95 4.30
CA ARG A 307 -5.91 21.40 2.93
C ARG A 307 -4.47 21.88 2.73
N SER A 308 -4.00 22.74 3.63
CA SER A 308 -2.66 23.34 3.54
C SER A 308 -1.56 22.29 3.74
N PHE A 309 -1.81 21.30 4.62
CA PHE A 309 -0.89 20.20 4.86
C PHE A 309 -0.72 19.32 3.60
N VAL A 310 -1.83 18.89 2.97
CA VAL A 310 -1.81 18.12 1.74
C VAL A 310 -1.16 18.91 0.60
N ALA A 311 -1.53 20.20 0.44
CA ALA A 311 -0.93 21.07 -0.60
C ALA A 311 0.59 21.18 -0.40
N SER A 312 1.06 21.40 0.82
CA SER A 312 2.49 21.50 1.14
C SER A 312 3.24 20.21 0.82
N TYR A 313 2.66 19.05 1.11
CA TYR A 313 3.26 17.77 0.76
C TYR A 313 3.36 17.57 -0.76
N ILE A 314 2.28 17.80 -1.48
CA ILE A 314 2.24 17.67 -2.94
C ILE A 314 3.24 18.64 -3.61
N ASP A 315 3.34 19.87 -3.10
CA ASP A 315 4.22 20.90 -3.63
C ASP A 315 5.69 20.73 -3.21
N SER A 316 5.96 19.89 -2.20
CA SER A 316 7.34 19.56 -1.80
C SER A 316 8.08 18.67 -2.80
N ASP A 317 7.38 18.11 -3.78
CA ASP A 317 8.01 17.28 -4.81
C ASP A 317 9.03 18.08 -5.64
N PRO A 318 10.34 17.74 -5.54
CA PRO A 318 11.39 18.50 -6.21
C PRO A 318 11.33 18.43 -7.74
N THR A 319 10.54 17.51 -8.29
CA THR A 319 10.35 17.40 -9.74
C THR A 319 9.29 18.37 -10.26
N GLY A 320 8.49 18.99 -9.37
CA GLY A 320 7.35 19.83 -9.71
C GLY A 320 6.14 19.08 -10.29
N HIS A 321 6.15 17.75 -10.18
CA HIS A 321 5.10 16.88 -10.73
C HIS A 321 4.13 16.34 -9.67
N GLY A 322 4.26 16.72 -8.40
CA GLY A 322 3.42 16.23 -7.32
C GLY A 322 1.92 16.51 -7.52
N ARG A 323 1.57 17.60 -8.21
CA ARG A 323 0.17 17.94 -8.52
C ARG A 323 -0.44 17.14 -9.70
N ARG A 324 0.13 16.00 -10.06
CA ARG A 324 -0.36 15.12 -11.13
C ARG A 324 -0.63 13.73 -10.58
N LEU A 325 -1.54 13.01 -11.21
CA LEU A 325 -1.79 11.62 -10.84
C LEU A 325 -0.66 10.70 -11.29
N GLY A 326 -0.33 9.73 -10.44
CA GLY A 326 0.54 8.59 -10.70
C GLY A 326 -0.23 7.28 -10.78
N GLU A 327 -1.41 7.24 -10.17
CA GLU A 327 -2.21 6.02 -10.08
C GLU A 327 -3.70 6.27 -10.22
N VAL A 328 -4.38 5.27 -10.76
CA VAL A 328 -5.81 5.03 -10.63
C VAL A 328 -6.00 3.56 -10.27
N ALA A 329 -6.62 3.31 -9.12
CA ALA A 329 -6.87 1.98 -8.59
C ALA A 329 -8.36 1.74 -8.45
N LEU A 330 -8.79 0.54 -8.80
CA LEU A 330 -10.19 0.14 -8.79
C LEU A 330 -10.41 -0.95 -7.74
N VAL A 331 -11.29 -0.68 -6.83
CA VAL A 331 -11.82 -1.59 -5.79
C VAL A 331 -13.33 -1.49 -5.85
N ASP A 332 -14.01 -2.61 -5.84
CA ASP A 332 -15.48 -2.64 -5.86
C ASP A 332 -16.08 -2.70 -4.44
N ALA A 333 -17.39 -2.53 -4.34
CA ALA A 333 -18.10 -2.53 -3.06
C ALA A 333 -18.09 -3.89 -2.34
N THR A 334 -17.54 -4.96 -2.94
CA THR A 334 -17.38 -6.26 -2.28
C THR A 334 -16.12 -6.36 -1.44
N SER A 335 -15.23 -5.35 -1.46
CA SER A 335 -14.06 -5.28 -0.57
C SER A 335 -14.46 -5.59 0.87
N ARG A 336 -13.80 -6.58 1.48
CA ARG A 336 -14.06 -6.90 2.89
C ARG A 336 -13.72 -5.74 3.81
N ILE A 337 -12.73 -4.94 3.46
CA ILE A 337 -12.33 -3.74 4.20
C ILE A 337 -13.42 -2.69 4.07
N GLY A 338 -13.82 -2.34 2.85
CA GLY A 338 -14.87 -1.34 2.59
C GLY A 338 -16.21 -1.68 3.23
N ARG A 339 -16.58 -2.97 3.27
CA ARG A 339 -17.83 -3.45 3.89
C ARG A 339 -17.92 -3.24 5.39
N THR A 340 -16.80 -3.00 6.08
CA THR A 340 -16.82 -2.65 7.51
C THR A 340 -17.34 -1.25 7.77
N GLY A 341 -17.30 -0.37 6.77
CA GLY A 341 -17.65 1.05 6.92
C GLY A 341 -16.71 1.80 7.88
N ARG A 342 -15.55 1.24 8.20
CA ARG A 342 -14.58 1.82 9.15
C ARG A 342 -13.41 2.45 8.43
N THR A 343 -12.85 3.50 9.03
CA THR A 343 -11.52 4.00 8.73
C THR A 343 -10.53 3.24 9.61
N TYR A 344 -9.49 2.68 9.01
CA TYR A 344 -8.47 1.90 9.71
C TYR A 344 -7.26 2.73 10.10
N PHE A 345 -7.21 4.00 9.69
CA PHE A 345 -6.10 4.92 9.97
C PHE A 345 -4.74 4.37 9.50
N HIS A 346 -4.75 3.61 8.43
CA HIS A 346 -3.56 3.00 7.84
C HIS A 346 -3.71 2.88 6.33
N THR A 347 -2.80 3.48 5.56
CA THR A 347 -2.89 3.58 4.10
C THR A 347 -3.17 2.23 3.43
N LEU A 348 -2.41 1.16 3.79
CA LEU A 348 -2.61 -0.19 3.23
C LEU A 348 -4.05 -0.70 3.34
N LEU A 349 -4.77 -0.36 4.40
CA LEU A 349 -6.15 -0.80 4.60
C LEU A 349 -7.14 0.16 3.95
N ASP A 350 -6.98 1.46 4.19
CA ASP A 350 -7.93 2.47 3.75
C ASP A 350 -7.93 2.58 2.21
N GLU A 351 -6.77 2.46 1.53
CA GLU A 351 -6.67 2.40 0.06
C GLU A 351 -7.38 1.16 -0.53
N ASN A 352 -7.38 0.05 0.20
CA ASN A 352 -8.04 -1.19 -0.20
C ASN A 352 -9.53 -1.26 0.21
N ALA A 353 -10.04 -0.24 0.92
CA ALA A 353 -11.46 -0.11 1.24
C ALA A 353 -12.29 0.35 0.04
N ALA A 354 -11.73 1.15 -0.86
CA ALA A 354 -12.45 1.78 -1.97
C ALA A 354 -11.52 2.09 -3.15
N ALA A 355 -12.10 2.27 -4.33
CA ALA A 355 -11.36 2.79 -5.47
C ALA A 355 -10.71 4.14 -5.12
N HIS A 356 -9.48 4.33 -5.59
CA HIS A 356 -8.68 5.50 -5.24
C HIS A 356 -7.88 6.03 -6.42
N ILE A 357 -7.39 7.23 -6.25
CA ILE A 357 -6.40 7.86 -7.12
C ILE A 357 -5.18 8.25 -6.27
N ALA A 358 -3.98 8.23 -6.84
CA ALA A 358 -2.81 8.73 -6.13
C ALA A 358 -2.18 9.92 -6.83
N PHE A 359 -1.87 10.94 -6.04
CA PHE A 359 -0.98 12.01 -6.46
C PHE A 359 0.46 11.51 -6.51
N GLY A 360 1.22 11.93 -7.51
CA GLY A 360 2.65 11.70 -7.52
C GLY A 360 3.13 10.62 -8.47
N ALA A 361 4.00 9.74 -8.01
CA ALA A 361 4.75 8.80 -8.84
C ALA A 361 3.88 7.75 -9.55
N GLY A 362 4.10 7.56 -10.84
CA GLY A 362 3.54 6.43 -11.58
C GLY A 362 4.43 5.19 -11.50
N PHE A 363 3.82 4.01 -11.61
CA PHE A 363 4.48 2.71 -11.50
C PHE A 363 5.03 2.24 -12.86
N GLY A 364 6.35 2.02 -12.92
CA GLY A 364 7.02 1.56 -14.14
C GLY A 364 6.50 0.22 -14.66
N GLY A 365 6.07 -0.68 -13.76
CA GLY A 365 5.50 -1.98 -14.12
C GLY A 365 4.19 -1.92 -14.92
N THR A 366 3.46 -0.80 -14.84
CA THR A 366 2.25 -0.56 -15.64
C THR A 366 2.55 -0.22 -17.11
N ARG A 367 3.83 -0.11 -17.48
CA ARG A 367 4.30 0.18 -18.85
C ARG A 367 5.46 -0.73 -19.24
N PRO A 368 5.23 -1.81 -19.98
CA PRO A 368 6.30 -2.72 -20.39
C PRO A 368 7.30 -2.12 -21.36
N ASP A 369 6.93 -1.06 -22.08
CA ASP A 369 7.74 -0.35 -23.07
C ASP A 369 8.47 0.88 -22.49
N GLY A 370 8.47 1.04 -21.16
CA GLY A 370 9.17 2.11 -20.45
C GLY A 370 8.23 3.08 -19.74
N THR A 371 8.79 4.20 -19.24
CA THR A 371 8.06 5.16 -18.38
C THR A 371 7.52 6.39 -19.13
N ARG A 372 7.46 6.34 -20.48
CA ARG A 372 6.99 7.46 -21.28
C ARG A 372 5.51 7.75 -21.00
N GLY A 373 5.19 8.99 -20.67
CA GLY A 373 3.82 9.41 -20.31
C GLY A 373 3.44 9.23 -18.84
N LEU A 374 4.21 8.46 -18.06
CA LEU A 374 3.99 8.33 -16.63
C LEU A 374 4.45 9.58 -15.86
N ASN A 375 3.80 9.81 -14.73
CA ASN A 375 4.25 10.85 -13.79
C ASN A 375 5.56 10.42 -13.10
N ARG A 376 6.56 11.31 -13.11
CA ARG A 376 7.90 11.07 -12.58
C ARG A 376 8.15 11.74 -11.23
N SER A 377 7.12 11.99 -10.49
CA SER A 377 7.20 12.52 -9.13
C SER A 377 8.00 11.59 -8.20
N THR A 378 8.41 12.13 -7.06
CA THR A 378 9.09 11.38 -5.99
C THR A 378 8.17 11.11 -4.79
N ILE A 379 6.98 11.71 -4.77
CA ILE A 379 5.97 11.48 -3.74
C ILE A 379 4.90 10.49 -4.23
N HIS A 380 4.12 9.97 -3.30
CA HIS A 380 2.92 9.17 -3.56
C HIS A 380 1.92 9.43 -2.43
N LEU A 381 0.67 9.70 -2.78
CA LEU A 381 -0.40 9.98 -1.83
C LEU A 381 -1.74 9.50 -2.37
N ASP A 382 -2.27 8.44 -1.76
CA ASP A 382 -3.54 7.83 -2.13
C ASP A 382 -4.70 8.60 -1.52
N VAL A 383 -5.76 8.79 -2.30
CA VAL A 383 -7.00 9.44 -1.88
C VAL A 383 -8.19 8.62 -2.36
N MET A 384 -9.01 8.13 -1.44
CA MET A 384 -10.11 7.23 -1.69
C MET A 384 -11.32 8.01 -2.23
N ILE A 385 -11.77 7.65 -3.44
CA ILE A 385 -12.88 8.30 -4.15
C ILE A 385 -14.02 7.32 -4.47
N GLY A 386 -13.85 6.04 -4.11
CA GLY A 386 -14.78 4.97 -4.40
C GLY A 386 -15.86 4.79 -3.33
N GLY A 387 -16.85 4.01 -3.67
CA GLY A 387 -17.97 3.65 -2.82
C GLY A 387 -19.02 2.88 -3.62
N PRO A 388 -20.16 2.52 -2.98
CA PRO A 388 -21.24 1.77 -3.66
C PRO A 388 -21.82 2.49 -4.88
N GLU A 389 -21.72 3.82 -4.92
CA GLU A 389 -22.28 4.65 -5.99
C GLU A 389 -21.25 5.01 -7.06
N LEU A 390 -20.01 4.51 -6.97
CA LEU A 390 -19.02 4.75 -7.99
C LEU A 390 -19.29 3.90 -9.23
N GLU A 391 -19.38 4.56 -10.37
CA GLU A 391 -19.40 3.95 -11.69
C GLU A 391 -18.07 4.20 -12.40
N VAL A 392 -17.55 3.18 -13.05
CA VAL A 392 -16.34 3.26 -13.86
C VAL A 392 -16.60 2.69 -15.24
N ALA A 393 -16.34 3.48 -16.27
CA ALA A 393 -16.34 3.01 -17.64
C ALA A 393 -14.96 3.14 -18.27
N GLY A 394 -14.55 2.12 -19.03
CA GLY A 394 -13.37 2.18 -19.87
C GLY A 394 -13.73 2.59 -21.29
N ILE A 395 -12.93 3.48 -21.87
CA ILE A 395 -13.05 3.92 -23.26
C ILE A 395 -11.94 3.26 -24.08
N THR A 396 -12.31 2.47 -25.08
CA THR A 396 -11.33 1.84 -25.99
C THR A 396 -10.73 2.86 -26.96
N GLU A 397 -9.66 2.50 -27.67
CA GLU A 397 -9.08 3.34 -28.73
C GLU A 397 -10.09 3.66 -29.85
N SER A 398 -11.06 2.78 -30.10
CA SER A 398 -12.16 3.02 -31.07
C SER A 398 -13.29 3.90 -30.54
N GLY A 399 -13.19 4.39 -29.29
CA GLY A 399 -14.23 5.21 -28.65
C GLY A 399 -15.39 4.41 -28.06
N LYS A 400 -15.33 3.06 -28.04
CA LYS A 400 -16.40 2.23 -27.43
C LYS A 400 -16.31 2.35 -25.91
N ARG A 401 -17.44 2.69 -25.25
CA ARG A 401 -17.61 2.71 -23.81
C ARG A 401 -17.95 1.31 -23.28
N VAL A 402 -17.22 0.84 -22.27
CA VAL A 402 -17.40 -0.47 -21.64
C VAL A 402 -17.55 -0.27 -20.14
N ALA A 403 -18.65 -0.74 -19.53
CA ALA A 403 -18.80 -0.70 -18.09
C ALA A 403 -17.74 -1.59 -17.42
N VAL A 404 -17.04 -1.04 -16.45
CA VAL A 404 -16.01 -1.72 -15.63
C VAL A 404 -16.54 -1.95 -14.23
N ILE A 405 -17.08 -0.92 -13.60
CA ILE A 405 -17.83 -0.98 -12.34
C ILE A 405 -19.17 -0.28 -12.58
N ALA A 406 -20.27 -0.90 -12.19
CA ALA A 406 -21.61 -0.31 -12.18
C ALA A 406 -22.34 -0.82 -10.94
N ASP A 407 -23.17 0.04 -10.32
CA ASP A 407 -23.82 -0.26 -9.04
C ASP A 407 -22.82 -0.75 -7.97
N GLY A 408 -21.61 -0.17 -7.96
CA GLY A 408 -20.52 -0.54 -7.08
C GLY A 408 -19.88 -1.92 -7.32
N LEU A 409 -20.28 -2.66 -8.37
CA LEU A 409 -19.84 -4.03 -8.64
C LEU A 409 -19.09 -4.17 -9.97
N TRP A 410 -18.10 -5.07 -10.01
CA TRP A 410 -17.40 -5.41 -11.25
C TRP A 410 -18.34 -5.95 -12.32
N GLN A 411 -18.24 -5.42 -13.53
CA GLN A 411 -18.97 -5.85 -14.73
C GLN A 411 -18.12 -6.67 -15.70
N ILE A 412 -16.87 -6.88 -15.36
CA ILE A 412 -15.87 -7.54 -16.21
C ILE A 412 -15.29 -8.81 -15.57
#